data_e8cc95e663665248d2947307edfe0492
#
_entry.id   e8cc95e663665248d2947307edfe0492
#
_cell.length_a   1.000
_cell.length_b   1.000
_cell.length_c   1.000
_cell.angle_alpha   90.00
_cell.angle_beta   90.00
_cell.angle_gamma   90.00
#
_symmetry.space_group_name_H-M   'P 1'
#
loop_
_entity.id
_entity.type
_entity.pdbx_description
1 polymer ?
#
loop_
_entity_poly.entity_id
_entity_poly.type
_entity_poly.pdbx_seq_one_letter_code
_entity_poly.pdbx_strand_id
1 'polypeptide(L)'
;MKRYLFPLLLLLMAIPAAHSQEPDSASHPFTLTGYGLYDFHYATDGIGGGALMLDWQVSPAFKLGIGAEYVSSNRIAAKLGGAATLLTTDNGCLTLENSYLWRHYPSLNMQEFTGALQVGWYARHVNLHLGLCNRYHAELVLRNNGGMGTVLEPMNVMFAAEGWWYNQLAPHQWNVGLRWSNYNDFIIERVANWFFSAKAWYRLPENTAFYAEVGLHPVGSLNLTASYDGWFLHLGAIRTL
;
A
#
# COMPACT_ATOMS: atom_id res chain seq x y z
N MET A 1 0.99 19.81 23.19
CA MET A 1 0.41 18.56 22.66
C MET A 1 1.30 17.75 21.68
N LYS A 2 2.52 18.18 21.33
CA LYS A 2 3.40 17.53 20.34
C LYS A 2 4.27 16.36 20.87
N ARG A 3 4.28 16.07 22.17
CA ARG A 3 5.21 15.10 22.79
C ARG A 3 4.62 13.71 23.06
N TYR A 4 3.34 13.47 22.82
CA TYR A 4 2.68 12.22 23.23
C TYR A 4 2.25 11.32 22.07
N LEU A 5 2.39 11.77 20.81
CA LEU A 5 2.00 10.96 19.66
C LEU A 5 3.01 9.83 19.36
N PHE A 6 4.29 10.09 19.58
CA PHE A 6 5.37 9.13 19.33
C PHE A 6 5.35 7.92 20.28
N PRO A 7 5.17 8.08 21.62
CA PRO A 7 5.07 6.94 22.52
C PRO A 7 3.77 6.15 22.39
N LEU A 8 2.65 6.78 21.97
CA LEU A 8 1.40 6.07 21.70
C LEU A 8 1.51 5.14 20.48
N LEU A 9 2.27 5.57 19.47
CA LEU A 9 2.57 4.75 18.30
C LEU A 9 3.48 3.56 18.63
N LEU A 10 4.45 3.75 19.52
CA LEU A 10 5.31 2.67 20.05
C LEU A 10 4.55 1.70 20.94
N LEU A 11 3.55 2.16 21.68
CA LEU A 11 2.70 1.31 22.52
C LEU A 11 1.78 0.40 21.67
N LEU A 12 1.34 0.87 20.51
CA LEU A 12 0.57 0.05 19.53
C LEU A 12 1.43 -1.03 18.86
N MET A 13 2.76 -0.90 18.87
CA MET A 13 3.68 -1.96 18.44
C MET A 13 3.88 -3.07 19.49
N ALA A 14 3.46 -2.86 20.72
CA ALA A 14 3.65 -3.77 21.85
C ALA A 14 2.37 -4.54 22.22
N ILE A 15 1.41 -4.72 21.31
CA ILE A 15 0.26 -5.59 21.55
C ILE A 15 0.75 -7.04 21.57
N PRO A 16 0.74 -7.72 22.72
CA PRO A 16 1.17 -9.12 22.77
C PRO A 16 0.22 -9.95 21.90
N ALA A 17 0.82 -10.73 21.01
CA ALA A 17 0.10 -11.71 20.20
C ALA A 17 -0.75 -12.61 21.11
N ALA A 18 -2.06 -12.53 21.00
CA ALA A 18 -2.96 -13.49 21.63
C ALA A 18 -2.61 -14.88 21.08
N HIS A 19 -2.38 -15.81 21.97
CA HIS A 19 -2.08 -17.21 21.67
C HIS A 19 -3.16 -17.79 20.76
N SER A 20 -2.87 -17.95 19.49
CA SER A 20 -3.56 -18.87 18.61
C SER A 20 -2.68 -20.11 18.43
N GLN A 21 -3.29 -21.28 18.59
CA GLN A 21 -2.64 -22.58 18.42
C GLN A 21 -1.84 -22.63 17.11
N GLU A 22 -0.61 -23.11 17.20
CA GLU A 22 0.26 -23.38 16.06
C GLU A 22 -0.44 -24.24 15.02
N PRO A 23 -0.53 -23.80 13.77
CA PRO A 23 -0.52 -24.72 12.66
C PRO A 23 0.94 -24.98 12.28
N ASP A 24 1.28 -26.25 12.23
CA ASP A 24 2.54 -26.76 11.69
C ASP A 24 2.88 -26.08 10.37
N SER A 25 4.14 -25.63 10.27
CA SER A 25 4.83 -25.15 9.08
C SER A 25 5.01 -23.64 8.90
N ALA A 26 5.93 -23.07 9.61
CA ALA A 26 6.68 -21.93 9.10
C ALA A 26 7.76 -22.40 8.12
N SER A 27 7.37 -23.01 7.00
CA SER A 27 8.38 -23.44 6.01
C SER A 27 8.88 -22.27 5.14
N HIS A 28 8.16 -21.14 5.08
CA HIS A 28 8.49 -20.00 4.22
C HIS A 28 8.13 -18.67 4.88
N PRO A 29 9.00 -18.13 5.76
CA PRO A 29 8.66 -16.92 6.51
C PRO A 29 8.77 -15.63 5.71
N PHE A 30 9.37 -15.66 4.53
CA PHE A 30 9.60 -14.45 3.74
C PHE A 30 8.83 -14.49 2.42
N THR A 31 8.28 -13.33 2.02
CA THR A 31 7.68 -13.12 0.70
C THR A 31 8.35 -11.92 0.05
N LEU A 32 8.94 -12.12 -1.12
CA LEU A 32 9.53 -11.08 -1.95
C LEU A 32 8.55 -10.73 -3.06
N THR A 33 8.20 -9.45 -3.17
CA THR A 33 7.40 -8.90 -4.27
C THR A 33 8.24 -7.89 -5.03
N GLY A 34 8.29 -8.03 -6.36
CA GLY A 34 8.93 -7.07 -7.24
C GLY A 34 8.05 -6.75 -8.42
N TYR A 35 7.99 -5.48 -8.82
CA TYR A 35 7.25 -5.08 -10.00
C TYR A 35 7.88 -3.89 -10.72
N GLY A 36 7.72 -3.88 -12.05
CA GLY A 36 7.89 -2.71 -12.88
C GLY A 36 6.59 -1.93 -12.92
N LEU A 37 6.68 -0.61 -12.94
CA LEU A 37 5.52 0.27 -13.05
C LEU A 37 5.70 1.23 -14.24
N TYR A 38 4.57 1.57 -14.84
CA TYR A 38 4.46 2.62 -15.83
C TYR A 38 3.23 3.46 -15.51
N ASP A 39 3.43 4.76 -15.39
CA ASP A 39 2.41 5.72 -15.01
C ASP A 39 2.27 6.77 -16.10
N PHE A 40 1.08 6.98 -16.60
CA PHE A 40 0.77 7.92 -17.66
C PHE A 40 -0.30 8.91 -17.20
N HIS A 41 0.07 10.18 -17.18
CA HIS A 41 -0.84 11.29 -16.95
C HIS A 41 -1.09 12.05 -18.26
N TYR A 42 -2.32 12.51 -18.47
CA TYR A 42 -2.73 13.20 -19.69
C TYR A 42 -1.85 14.42 -20.04
N ALA A 43 -1.31 15.08 -19.02
CA ALA A 43 -0.49 16.31 -19.18
C ALA A 43 1.02 16.07 -19.23
N THR A 44 1.50 14.83 -19.08
CA THR A 44 2.93 14.53 -19.00
C THR A 44 3.27 13.28 -19.80
N ASP A 45 4.51 13.18 -20.26
CA ASP A 45 5.04 11.93 -20.80
C ASP A 45 4.99 10.82 -19.73
N GLY A 46 4.82 9.58 -20.18
CA GLY A 46 4.77 8.43 -19.29
C GLY A 46 6.05 8.26 -18.48
N ILE A 47 5.89 7.86 -17.24
CA ILE A 47 6.96 7.70 -16.26
C ILE A 47 7.09 6.22 -15.92
N GLY A 48 8.29 5.67 -16.06
CA GLY A 48 8.59 4.28 -15.72
C GLY A 48 9.35 4.17 -14.41
N GLY A 49 9.22 3.03 -13.76
CA GLY A 49 9.89 2.75 -12.50
C GLY A 49 9.79 1.29 -12.08
N GLY A 50 10.10 1.04 -10.82
CA GLY A 50 9.95 -0.28 -10.23
C GLY A 50 9.98 -0.23 -8.72
N ALA A 51 9.48 -1.30 -8.11
CA ALA A 51 9.42 -1.44 -6.67
C ALA A 51 9.83 -2.86 -6.24
N LEU A 52 10.36 -2.94 -5.02
CA LEU A 52 10.65 -4.18 -4.32
C LEU A 52 10.08 -4.11 -2.91
N MET A 53 9.46 -5.18 -2.45
CA MET A 53 8.96 -5.34 -1.09
C MET A 53 9.38 -6.70 -0.55
N LEU A 54 9.76 -6.72 0.72
CA LEU A 54 10.05 -7.93 1.48
C LEU A 54 9.14 -7.95 2.70
N ASP A 55 8.29 -8.96 2.76
CA ASP A 55 7.44 -9.25 3.91
C ASP A 55 8.02 -10.42 4.70
N TRP A 56 8.01 -10.32 6.01
CA TRP A 56 8.41 -11.35 6.95
C TRP A 56 7.22 -11.75 7.83
N GLN A 57 6.79 -12.99 7.73
CA GLN A 57 5.81 -13.59 8.62
C GLN A 57 6.49 -13.99 9.93
N VAL A 58 6.42 -13.09 10.92
CA VAL A 58 7.06 -13.28 12.25
C VAL A 58 6.33 -14.35 13.06
N SER A 59 5.01 -14.40 12.93
CA SER A 59 4.13 -15.40 13.54
C SER A 59 2.86 -15.54 12.69
N PRO A 60 2.01 -16.57 12.89
CA PRO A 60 0.74 -16.68 12.15
C PRO A 60 -0.15 -15.44 12.25
N ALA A 61 -0.04 -14.67 13.33
CA ALA A 61 -0.83 -13.48 13.57
C ALA A 61 -0.11 -12.16 13.26
N PHE A 62 1.19 -12.16 12.95
CA PHE A 62 1.94 -10.92 12.80
C PHE A 62 2.94 -10.95 11.64
N LYS A 63 2.85 -9.94 10.80
CA LYS A 63 3.72 -9.72 9.63
C LYS A 63 4.38 -8.36 9.70
N LEU A 64 5.65 -8.29 9.29
CA LEU A 64 6.41 -7.06 9.04
C LEU A 64 6.76 -6.96 7.57
N GLY A 65 6.89 -5.74 7.06
CA GLY A 65 7.26 -5.52 5.67
C GLY A 65 8.12 -4.27 5.51
N ILE A 66 9.06 -4.35 4.59
CA ILE A 66 9.84 -3.21 4.10
C ILE A 66 9.74 -3.14 2.59
N GLY A 67 9.87 -1.95 2.05
CA GLY A 67 9.83 -1.78 0.60
C GLY A 67 10.56 -0.53 0.14
N ALA A 68 10.92 -0.53 -1.14
CA ALA A 68 11.49 0.61 -1.82
C ALA A 68 10.91 0.72 -3.23
N GLU A 69 10.72 1.95 -3.69
CA GLU A 69 10.25 2.27 -5.03
C GLU A 69 11.13 3.35 -5.64
N TYR A 70 11.39 3.22 -6.92
CA TYR A 70 12.01 4.25 -7.75
C TYR A 70 11.16 4.51 -8.98
N VAL A 71 10.83 5.77 -9.20
CA VAL A 71 10.13 6.25 -10.40
C VAL A 71 10.99 7.31 -11.06
N SER A 72 11.35 7.09 -12.31
CA SER A 72 12.34 7.90 -13.03
C SER A 72 12.05 9.41 -12.96
N SER A 73 13.04 10.18 -12.51
CA SER A 73 13.03 11.64 -12.39
C SER A 73 11.97 12.24 -11.44
N ASN A 74 11.11 11.42 -10.84
CA ASN A 74 9.96 11.91 -10.12
C ASN A 74 9.95 11.53 -8.62
N ARG A 75 10.18 10.27 -8.27
CA ARG A 75 9.99 9.82 -6.91
C ARG A 75 10.94 8.69 -6.50
N ILE A 76 11.46 8.80 -5.30
CA ILE A 76 12.09 7.71 -4.56
C ILE A 76 11.26 7.50 -3.30
N ALA A 77 10.91 6.27 -2.98
CA ALA A 77 10.13 5.98 -1.79
C ALA A 77 10.72 4.81 -1.00
N ALA A 78 10.53 4.85 0.32
CA ALA A 78 10.78 3.72 1.21
C ALA A 78 9.57 3.52 2.12
N LYS A 79 9.24 2.27 2.40
CA LYS A 79 8.11 1.85 3.22
C LYS A 79 8.56 0.91 4.32
N LEU A 80 8.01 1.12 5.51
CA LEU A 80 8.03 0.18 6.62
C LEU A 80 6.58 -0.07 7.02
N GLY A 81 6.19 -1.31 7.23
CA GLY A 81 4.82 -1.63 7.60
C GLY A 81 4.74 -2.87 8.49
N GLY A 82 3.57 -3.07 9.03
CA GLY A 82 3.23 -4.27 9.78
C GLY A 82 1.74 -4.54 9.73
N ALA A 83 1.38 -5.80 9.90
CA ALA A 83 0.00 -6.24 9.98
C ALA A 83 -0.16 -7.24 11.12
N ALA A 84 -1.24 -7.08 11.89
CA ALA A 84 -1.63 -8.01 12.93
C ALA A 84 -3.01 -8.59 12.61
N THR A 85 -3.15 -9.91 12.60
CA THR A 85 -4.44 -10.58 12.46
C THR A 85 -5.15 -10.54 13.82
N LEU A 86 -6.28 -9.85 13.89
CA LEU A 86 -7.08 -9.68 15.10
C LEU A 86 -8.11 -10.81 15.29
N LEU A 87 -8.65 -11.31 14.17
CA LEU A 87 -9.68 -12.34 14.15
C LEU A 87 -9.57 -13.16 12.88
N THR A 88 -9.67 -14.46 13.00
CA THR A 88 -9.80 -15.39 11.87
C THR A 88 -11.09 -16.17 12.00
N THR A 89 -11.83 -16.30 10.90
CA THR A 89 -13.06 -17.07 10.77
C THR A 89 -13.00 -17.92 9.51
N ASP A 90 -13.92 -18.86 9.33
CA ASP A 90 -14.03 -19.67 8.11
C ASP A 90 -14.28 -18.86 6.83
N ASN A 91 -14.78 -17.63 6.97
CA ASN A 91 -15.13 -16.75 5.85
C ASN A 91 -14.11 -15.66 5.56
N GLY A 92 -13.10 -15.47 6.43
CA GLY A 92 -12.08 -14.47 6.25
C GLY A 92 -11.39 -14.06 7.55
N CYS A 93 -10.52 -13.05 7.46
CA CYS A 93 -9.81 -12.55 8.62
C CYS A 93 -9.86 -11.01 8.70
N LEU A 94 -9.86 -10.52 9.93
CA LEU A 94 -9.75 -9.10 10.27
C LEU A 94 -8.31 -8.78 10.65
N THR A 95 -7.75 -7.75 10.04
CA THR A 95 -6.38 -7.30 10.31
C THR A 95 -6.35 -5.86 10.78
N LEU A 96 -5.33 -5.53 11.56
CA LEU A 96 -4.92 -4.16 11.83
C LEU A 96 -3.56 -3.96 11.17
N GLU A 97 -3.46 -2.96 10.32
CA GLU A 97 -2.28 -2.70 9.51
C GLU A 97 -1.77 -1.29 9.75
N ASN A 98 -0.46 -1.15 9.85
CA ASN A 98 0.18 0.15 9.92
C ASN A 98 1.26 0.27 8.85
N SER A 99 1.53 1.48 8.41
CA SER A 99 2.64 1.76 7.51
C SER A 99 3.21 3.15 7.72
N TYR A 100 4.51 3.24 7.51
CA TYR A 100 5.27 4.47 7.46
C TYR A 100 5.92 4.56 6.09
N LEU A 101 5.63 5.65 5.38
CA LEU A 101 6.08 5.88 4.03
C LEU A 101 6.89 7.17 4.00
N TRP A 102 8.12 7.07 3.53
CA TRP A 102 8.96 8.21 3.18
C TRP A 102 9.02 8.32 1.66
N ARG A 103 8.84 9.53 1.15
CA ARG A 103 8.97 9.84 -0.28
C ARG A 103 9.85 11.05 -0.47
N HIS A 104 10.71 10.99 -1.48
CA HIS A 104 11.50 12.11 -1.93
C HIS A 104 11.18 12.41 -3.39
N TYR A 105 10.92 13.66 -3.68
CA TYR A 105 10.63 14.19 -5.02
C TYR A 105 11.81 15.07 -5.45
N PRO A 106 12.80 14.52 -6.21
CA PRO A 106 14.01 15.24 -6.57
C PRO A 106 13.74 16.52 -7.35
N SER A 107 12.80 16.48 -8.29
CA SER A 107 12.41 17.62 -9.12
C SER A 107 11.81 18.79 -8.34
N LEU A 108 11.17 18.52 -7.21
CA LEU A 108 10.52 19.50 -6.34
C LEU A 108 11.38 19.84 -5.12
N ASN A 109 12.50 19.17 -4.93
CA ASN A 109 13.33 19.23 -3.73
C ASN A 109 12.48 19.11 -2.44
N MET A 110 11.53 18.16 -2.44
CA MET A 110 10.54 17.96 -1.40
C MET A 110 10.65 16.55 -0.82
N GLN A 111 10.44 16.45 0.48
CA GLN A 111 10.28 15.16 1.16
C GLN A 111 8.88 15.09 1.77
N GLU A 112 8.34 13.89 1.79
CA GLU A 112 7.06 13.60 2.40
C GLU A 112 7.18 12.39 3.32
N PHE A 113 6.54 12.49 4.48
CA PHE A 113 6.43 11.43 5.46
C PHE A 113 4.95 11.15 5.70
N THR A 114 4.52 9.92 5.54
CA THR A 114 3.14 9.53 5.79
C THR A 114 3.11 8.39 6.80
N GLY A 115 2.33 8.56 7.87
CA GLY A 115 1.97 7.49 8.80
C GLY A 115 0.53 7.08 8.56
N ALA A 116 0.26 5.80 8.43
CA ALA A 116 -1.07 5.27 8.17
C ALA A 116 -1.42 4.12 9.13
N LEU A 117 -2.69 4.04 9.48
CA LEU A 117 -3.28 2.95 10.26
C LEU A 117 -4.61 2.57 9.62
N GLN A 118 -4.81 1.28 9.34
CA GLN A 118 -6.02 0.78 8.71
C GLN A 118 -6.48 -0.55 9.29
N VAL A 119 -7.76 -0.82 9.16
CA VAL A 119 -8.38 -2.12 9.41
C VAL A 119 -8.72 -2.73 8.07
N GLY A 120 -8.32 -3.99 7.86
CA GLY A 120 -8.59 -4.77 6.67
C GLY A 120 -9.48 -5.97 7.00
N TRP A 121 -10.48 -6.23 6.17
CA TRP A 121 -11.24 -7.46 6.15
C TRP A 121 -10.93 -8.20 4.85
N TYR A 122 -10.35 -9.39 4.97
CA TYR A 122 -10.00 -10.25 3.84
C TYR A 122 -10.94 -11.45 3.84
N ALA A 123 -11.82 -11.54 2.85
CA ALA A 123 -12.76 -12.62 2.67
C ALA A 123 -12.52 -13.37 1.37
N ARG A 124 -13.30 -14.41 1.11
CA ARG A 124 -13.13 -15.30 -0.06
C ARG A 124 -13.11 -14.56 -1.39
N HIS A 125 -14.00 -13.59 -1.55
CA HIS A 125 -14.19 -12.86 -2.82
C HIS A 125 -14.09 -11.35 -2.68
N VAL A 126 -13.95 -10.83 -1.46
CA VAL A 126 -13.97 -9.38 -1.21
C VAL A 126 -12.93 -9.04 -0.16
N ASN A 127 -12.15 -7.99 -0.41
CA ASN A 127 -11.34 -7.33 0.60
C ASN A 127 -11.87 -5.91 0.81
N LEU A 128 -11.96 -5.50 2.05
CA LEU A 128 -12.36 -4.16 2.43
C LEU A 128 -11.34 -3.57 3.38
N HIS A 129 -10.89 -2.36 3.11
CA HIS A 129 -9.95 -1.65 3.97
C HIS A 129 -10.48 -0.25 4.27
N LEU A 130 -10.34 0.15 5.51
CA LEU A 130 -10.64 1.50 5.95
C LEU A 130 -9.57 1.96 6.93
N GLY A 131 -9.07 3.16 6.75
CA GLY A 131 -7.99 3.67 7.58
C GLY A 131 -7.89 5.19 7.57
N LEU A 132 -6.90 5.64 8.31
CA LEU A 132 -6.54 7.05 8.45
C LEU A 132 -5.05 7.21 8.20
N CYS A 133 -4.66 8.31 7.58
CA CYS A 133 -3.26 8.68 7.46
C CYS A 133 -3.02 10.15 7.78
N ASN A 134 -1.83 10.41 8.30
CA ASN A 134 -1.28 11.75 8.47
C ASN A 134 -0.12 11.94 7.52
N ARG A 135 -0.06 13.07 6.86
CA ARG A 135 0.98 13.42 5.89
C ARG A 135 1.70 14.68 6.31
N TYR A 136 3.02 14.62 6.26
CA TYR A 136 3.90 15.73 6.57
C TYR A 136 4.81 15.99 5.37
N HIS A 137 4.78 17.19 4.84
CA HIS A 137 5.66 17.64 3.76
C HIS A 137 6.75 18.54 4.33
N ALA A 138 7.98 18.33 3.90
CA ALA A 138 9.12 19.19 4.14
C ALA A 138 9.69 19.65 2.79
N GLU A 139 9.49 20.90 2.47
CA GLU A 139 10.13 21.53 1.32
C GLU A 139 11.58 21.89 1.69
N LEU A 140 12.53 21.37 0.93
CA LEU A 140 13.95 21.69 1.08
C LEU A 140 14.35 23.00 0.40
N VAL A 141 13.37 23.78 -0.07
CA VAL A 141 13.61 25.08 -0.68
C VAL A 141 13.97 26.07 0.41
N LEU A 142 15.16 26.66 0.30
CA LEU A 142 15.53 27.82 1.10
C LEU A 142 14.58 28.99 0.70
N ARG A 143 13.65 29.33 1.56
CA ARG A 143 12.93 30.61 1.45
C ARG A 143 13.99 31.73 1.50
N ASN A 144 13.69 32.90 0.93
CA ASN A 144 14.60 34.06 0.89
C ASN A 144 15.18 34.47 2.27
N ASN A 145 14.65 33.95 3.35
CA ASN A 145 15.10 34.15 4.73
C ASN A 145 15.73 32.88 5.36
N GLY A 146 16.06 31.85 4.56
CA GLY A 146 16.76 30.64 5.03
C GLY A 146 15.89 29.62 5.77
N GLY A 147 14.56 29.78 5.80
CA GLY A 147 13.65 28.84 6.45
C GLY A 147 13.22 27.68 5.55
N MET A 148 13.13 26.48 6.13
CA MET A 148 12.49 25.34 5.46
C MET A 148 10.96 25.47 5.59
N GLY A 149 10.23 25.26 4.48
CA GLY A 149 8.78 25.17 4.49
C GLY A 149 8.35 23.78 4.98
N THR A 150 7.50 23.74 6.00
CA THR A 150 6.90 22.49 6.47
C THR A 150 5.40 22.61 6.50
N VAL A 151 4.69 21.62 5.97
CA VAL A 151 3.23 21.57 5.95
C VAL A 151 2.77 20.24 6.51
N LEU A 152 1.91 20.30 7.53
CA LEU A 152 1.17 19.13 8.02
C LEU A 152 -0.20 19.13 7.35
N GLU A 153 -0.49 18.14 6.54
CA GLU A 153 -1.83 17.97 5.99
C GLU A 153 -2.82 17.48 7.08
N PRO A 154 -4.10 17.87 6.98
CA PRO A 154 -5.14 17.28 7.80
C PRO A 154 -5.17 15.76 7.63
N MET A 155 -5.69 15.08 8.66
CA MET A 155 -5.90 13.63 8.61
C MET A 155 -6.78 13.25 7.40
N ASN A 156 -6.28 12.33 6.59
CA ASN A 156 -6.99 11.82 5.42
C ASN A 156 -7.52 10.41 5.68
N VAL A 157 -8.66 10.10 5.09
CA VAL A 157 -9.24 8.75 5.09
C VAL A 157 -8.60 7.93 3.98
N MET A 158 -8.27 6.69 4.30
CA MET A 158 -7.83 5.66 3.34
C MET A 158 -8.92 4.63 3.18
N PHE A 159 -9.17 4.19 1.97
CA PHE A 159 -10.08 3.10 1.70
C PHE A 159 -9.63 2.25 0.52
N ALA A 160 -9.97 0.96 0.56
CA ALA A 160 -9.91 0.09 -0.59
C ALA A 160 -11.06 -0.93 -0.52
N ALA A 161 -11.64 -1.23 -1.66
CA ALA A 161 -12.58 -2.32 -1.86
C ALA A 161 -12.10 -3.14 -3.06
N GLU A 162 -11.91 -4.44 -2.87
CA GLU A 162 -11.48 -5.37 -3.92
C GLU A 162 -12.51 -6.48 -4.06
N GLY A 163 -12.84 -6.82 -5.28
CA GLY A 163 -13.67 -7.97 -5.60
C GLY A 163 -12.90 -8.97 -6.45
N TRP A 164 -12.95 -10.25 -6.12
CA TRP A 164 -12.20 -11.32 -6.76
C TRP A 164 -13.13 -12.35 -7.40
N TRP A 165 -12.83 -12.76 -8.61
CA TRP A 165 -13.63 -13.75 -9.33
C TRP A 165 -13.59 -15.12 -8.65
N TYR A 166 -12.39 -15.62 -8.32
CA TYR A 166 -12.22 -16.86 -7.58
C TYR A 166 -11.96 -16.59 -6.09
N ASN A 167 -12.22 -17.61 -5.29
CA ASN A 167 -11.88 -17.59 -3.87
C ASN A 167 -10.38 -17.37 -3.68
N GLN A 168 -9.98 -16.20 -3.21
CA GLN A 168 -8.58 -15.83 -3.03
C GLN A 168 -7.89 -16.58 -1.88
N LEU A 169 -8.65 -17.16 -0.96
CA LEU A 169 -8.15 -17.98 0.15
C LEU A 169 -7.93 -19.44 -0.28
N ALA A 170 -8.30 -19.82 -1.50
CA ALA A 170 -8.09 -21.15 -2.05
C ALA A 170 -6.96 -21.15 -3.09
N PRO A 171 -6.24 -22.28 -3.26
CA PRO A 171 -5.13 -22.39 -4.20
C PRO A 171 -5.62 -22.47 -5.66
N HIS A 172 -6.05 -21.37 -6.23
CA HIS A 172 -6.31 -21.29 -7.67
C HIS A 172 -5.04 -20.89 -8.42
N GLN A 173 -4.88 -21.45 -9.63
CA GLN A 173 -3.73 -21.16 -10.48
C GLN A 173 -3.77 -19.70 -10.99
N TRP A 174 -4.93 -19.15 -11.25
CA TRP A 174 -5.12 -17.77 -11.67
C TRP A 174 -6.32 -17.14 -10.99
N ASN A 175 -6.32 -15.83 -10.86
CA ASN A 175 -7.44 -15.06 -10.36
C ASN A 175 -7.45 -13.68 -11.01
N VAL A 176 -8.63 -13.09 -11.09
CA VAL A 176 -8.84 -11.73 -11.58
C VAL A 176 -9.70 -11.00 -10.58
N GLY A 177 -9.37 -9.75 -10.34
CA GLY A 177 -10.12 -8.90 -9.43
C GLY A 177 -10.21 -7.47 -9.92
N LEU A 178 -11.15 -6.75 -9.33
CA LEU A 178 -11.31 -5.30 -9.50
C LEU A 178 -11.04 -4.64 -8.17
N ARG A 179 -10.41 -3.48 -8.20
CA ARG A 179 -10.11 -2.67 -7.02
C ARG A 179 -10.60 -1.24 -7.21
N TRP A 180 -11.19 -0.69 -6.17
CA TRP A 180 -11.48 0.72 -5.99
C TRP A 180 -10.78 1.22 -4.74
N SER A 181 -9.89 2.20 -4.86
CA SER A 181 -9.03 2.62 -3.76
C SER A 181 -8.52 4.04 -3.96
N ASN A 182 -8.09 4.68 -2.88
CA ASN A 182 -7.32 5.92 -2.93
C ASN A 182 -5.85 5.73 -2.50
N TYR A 183 -5.37 4.49 -2.40
CA TYR A 183 -3.96 4.20 -2.09
C TYR A 183 -3.47 2.93 -2.78
N ASN A 184 -2.16 2.87 -2.99
CA ASN A 184 -1.42 1.67 -3.36
C ASN A 184 -0.24 1.44 -2.40
N ASP A 185 0.74 0.64 -2.77
CA ASP A 185 1.86 0.28 -1.90
C ASP A 185 2.70 1.49 -1.45
N PHE A 186 2.90 2.47 -2.32
CA PHE A 186 3.78 3.62 -2.10
C PHE A 186 3.10 4.98 -2.27
N ILE A 187 1.82 5.02 -2.57
CA ILE A 187 1.06 6.26 -2.75
C ILE A 187 -0.21 6.17 -1.92
N ILE A 188 -0.48 7.24 -1.17
CA ILE A 188 -1.77 7.43 -0.50
C ILE A 188 -2.30 8.78 -1.00
N GLU A 189 -3.41 8.72 -1.71
CA GLU A 189 -4.05 9.91 -2.27
C GLU A 189 -5.15 10.44 -1.34
N ARG A 190 -5.63 11.66 -1.60
CA ARG A 190 -6.83 12.16 -0.96
C ARG A 190 -8.04 11.33 -1.40
N VAL A 191 -9.07 11.27 -0.57
CA VAL A 191 -10.32 10.52 -0.89
C VAL A 191 -10.90 10.91 -2.25
N ALA A 192 -10.77 12.19 -2.64
CA ALA A 192 -11.24 12.67 -3.94
C ALA A 192 -10.43 12.12 -5.14
N ASN A 193 -9.21 11.66 -4.92
CA ASN A 193 -8.29 11.17 -5.95
C ASN A 193 -8.23 9.63 -5.91
N TRP A 194 -9.38 8.98 -5.91
CA TRP A 194 -9.47 7.53 -5.98
C TRP A 194 -9.15 7.02 -7.39
N PHE A 195 -8.86 5.75 -7.49
CA PHE A 195 -8.65 5.06 -8.76
C PHE A 195 -9.41 3.74 -8.81
N PHE A 196 -9.65 3.27 -10.03
CA PHE A 196 -10.09 1.91 -10.33
C PHE A 196 -8.97 1.13 -10.98
N SER A 197 -8.81 -0.13 -10.60
CA SER A 197 -7.89 -1.03 -11.28
C SER A 197 -8.47 -2.42 -11.45
N ALA A 198 -7.98 -3.11 -12.49
CA ALA A 198 -8.14 -4.54 -12.67
C ALA A 198 -6.81 -5.21 -12.35
N LYS A 199 -6.86 -6.25 -11.53
CA LYS A 199 -5.71 -7.07 -11.13
C LYS A 199 -5.89 -8.49 -11.65
N ALA A 200 -4.82 -9.07 -12.13
CA ALA A 200 -4.75 -10.49 -12.46
C ALA A 200 -3.46 -11.07 -11.87
N TRP A 201 -3.52 -12.29 -11.38
CA TRP A 201 -2.33 -13.02 -11.00
C TRP A 201 -2.40 -14.46 -11.47
N TYR A 202 -1.23 -15.02 -11.73
CA TYR A 202 -1.04 -16.39 -12.16
C TYR A 202 0.01 -17.06 -11.26
N ARG A 203 -0.42 -18.09 -10.53
CA ARG A 203 0.43 -18.82 -9.59
C ARG A 203 1.12 -19.96 -10.32
N LEU A 204 2.44 -20.03 -10.21
CA LEU A 204 3.25 -21.14 -10.64
C LEU A 204 3.42 -22.18 -9.51
N PRO A 205 3.79 -23.43 -9.83
CA PRO A 205 4.45 -24.29 -8.87
C PRO A 205 5.62 -23.55 -8.21
N GLU A 206 6.11 -23.99 -7.07
CA GLU A 206 7.29 -23.40 -6.39
C GLU A 206 7.06 -22.04 -5.74
N ASN A 207 5.84 -21.78 -5.25
CA ASN A 207 5.53 -20.58 -4.46
C ASN A 207 5.81 -19.23 -5.17
N THR A 208 5.75 -19.24 -6.49
CA THR A 208 5.92 -18.03 -7.31
C THR A 208 4.59 -17.66 -7.96
N ALA A 209 4.28 -16.37 -8.02
CA ALA A 209 3.14 -15.86 -8.77
C ALA A 209 3.57 -14.65 -9.60
N PHE A 210 3.07 -14.56 -10.83
CA PHE A 210 3.12 -13.32 -11.60
C PHE A 210 1.82 -12.54 -11.41
N TYR A 211 1.92 -11.21 -11.45
CA TYR A 211 0.74 -10.38 -11.43
C TYR A 211 0.83 -9.21 -12.41
N ALA A 212 -0.33 -8.74 -12.82
CA ALA A 212 -0.51 -7.54 -13.60
C ALA A 212 -1.62 -6.72 -12.97
N GLU A 213 -1.47 -5.42 -12.93
CA GLU A 213 -2.50 -4.47 -12.53
C GLU A 213 -2.53 -3.33 -13.53
N VAL A 214 -3.70 -3.01 -14.06
CA VAL A 214 -3.95 -1.83 -14.88
C VAL A 214 -5.02 -0.99 -14.21
N GLY A 215 -4.78 0.30 -14.08
CA GLY A 215 -5.71 1.18 -13.40
C GLY A 215 -5.89 2.52 -14.09
N LEU A 216 -6.94 3.21 -13.69
CA LEU A 216 -7.39 4.51 -14.19
C LEU A 216 -7.55 5.48 -13.03
N HIS A 217 -7.02 6.68 -13.17
CA HIS A 217 -7.20 7.80 -12.25
C HIS A 217 -8.21 8.79 -12.84
N PRO A 218 -9.49 8.76 -12.43
CA PRO A 218 -10.45 9.76 -12.87
C PRO A 218 -10.30 11.05 -12.05
N VAL A 219 -10.23 12.18 -12.71
CA VAL A 219 -10.22 13.51 -12.08
C VAL A 219 -11.64 14.00 -11.83
N GLY A 220 -11.84 14.67 -10.69
CA GLY A 220 -13.09 15.38 -10.41
C GLY A 220 -14.29 14.48 -10.09
N SER A 221 -14.05 13.29 -9.60
CA SER A 221 -15.05 12.27 -9.32
C SER A 221 -16.17 12.69 -8.38
N LEU A 222 -15.95 13.68 -7.52
CA LEU A 222 -16.99 14.23 -6.65
C LEU A 222 -17.80 15.37 -7.29
N ASN A 223 -17.41 15.86 -8.45
CA ASN A 223 -18.06 16.98 -9.13
C ASN A 223 -18.93 16.55 -10.32
N LEU A 224 -19.36 15.29 -10.40
CA LEU A 224 -20.19 14.73 -11.46
C LEU A 224 -19.60 14.80 -12.90
N THR A 225 -18.47 15.45 -13.09
CA THR A 225 -17.71 15.47 -14.35
C THR A 225 -16.42 14.71 -14.15
N ALA A 226 -16.50 13.37 -14.11
CA ALA A 226 -15.32 12.54 -14.12
C ALA A 226 -14.59 12.73 -15.45
N SER A 227 -13.47 13.41 -15.46
CA SER A 227 -12.54 13.42 -16.57
C SER A 227 -11.42 12.43 -16.27
N TYR A 228 -10.97 11.75 -17.30
CA TYR A 228 -9.85 10.83 -17.24
C TYR A 228 -8.54 11.64 -17.07
N ASP A 229 -7.76 11.33 -16.04
CA ASP A 229 -6.47 12.00 -15.77
C ASP A 229 -5.28 11.17 -16.22
N GLY A 230 -5.33 9.87 -16.03
CA GLY A 230 -4.23 8.99 -16.40
C GLY A 230 -4.53 7.51 -16.18
N TRP A 231 -3.61 6.68 -16.62
CA TRP A 231 -3.65 5.25 -16.36
C TRP A 231 -2.28 4.77 -15.87
N PHE A 232 -2.27 3.66 -15.18
CA PHE A 232 -1.03 3.01 -14.74
C PHE A 232 -1.03 1.53 -15.07
N LEU A 233 0.16 0.97 -15.20
CA LEU A 233 0.40 -0.45 -15.38
C LEU A 233 1.47 -0.93 -14.40
N HIS A 234 1.17 -1.97 -13.63
CA HIS A 234 2.14 -2.69 -12.83
C HIS A 234 2.26 -4.12 -13.35
N LEU A 235 3.49 -4.58 -13.56
CA LEU A 235 3.79 -5.95 -13.93
C LEU A 235 4.83 -6.50 -12.97
N GLY A 236 4.56 -7.62 -12.32
CA GLY A 236 5.46 -8.10 -11.29
C GLY A 236 5.38 -9.58 -10.98
N ALA A 237 6.20 -9.96 -10.02
CA ALA A 237 6.24 -11.29 -9.47
C ALA A 237 6.28 -11.26 -7.95
N ILE A 238 5.70 -12.30 -7.35
CA ILE A 238 5.69 -12.57 -5.91
C ILE A 238 6.32 -13.94 -5.72
N ARG A 239 7.28 -14.05 -4.80
CA ARG A 239 7.90 -15.32 -4.43
C ARG A 239 7.93 -15.47 -2.91
N THR A 240 7.39 -16.59 -2.43
CA THR A 240 7.52 -17.00 -1.02
C THR A 240 8.79 -17.87 -0.89
N LEU A 241 9.66 -17.49 0.05
CA LEU A 241 11.01 -18.04 0.27
C LEU A 241 11.04 -18.91 1.52
#